data_293e5adb49b12442b9e890257b069757
#
_entry.id   293e5adb49b12442b9e890257b069757
#
_cell.length_a   1.000
_cell.length_b   1.000
_cell.length_c   1.000
_cell.angle_alpha   90.00
_cell.angle_beta   90.00
_cell.angle_gamma   90.00
#
_symmetry.space_group_name_H-M   'P 1'
#
loop_
_entity.id
_entity.type
_entity.pdbx_description
1 polymer ?
#
loop_
_entity_poly.entity_id
_entity_poly.type
_entity_poly.pdbx_seq_one_letter_code
_entity_poly.pdbx_strand_id
1 'polypeptide(L)'
;RLHRLFPDNESYVFEMEESLYNIAFANQNGDREIRYYAYLDGNKSRSDFLYHCCAGIGSRIFGSLPEYLFTMKDSTLSVDIFASGTLTWETPYGIVTVREETDFPYNGRISLRLESDAPHELTLRIRIPCYAAKEVPVLLNGKIVATGKPGSYATIARIFQSGDRLDFEIPMALTAHPYD
;
A
#
# COMPACT_ATOMS: atom_id res chain seq x y z
N ARG A 1 3.55 2.51 13.37
CA ARG A 1 3.45 3.73 14.21
C ARG A 1 4.42 4.81 13.76
N LEU A 2 5.70 4.47 13.45
CA LEU A 2 6.70 5.45 12.99
C LEU A 2 6.26 6.17 11.71
N HIS A 3 5.71 5.46 10.74
CA HIS A 3 5.20 6.06 9.52
C HIS A 3 4.16 7.18 9.79
N ARG A 4 3.23 6.98 10.74
CA ARG A 4 2.25 8.02 11.11
C ARG A 4 2.87 9.26 11.76
N LEU A 5 4.03 9.12 12.40
CA LEU A 5 4.79 10.23 12.99
C LEU A 5 5.66 10.95 11.97
N PHE A 6 6.19 10.21 11.01
CA PHE A 6 7.09 10.70 9.96
C PHE A 6 6.58 10.27 8.58
N PRO A 7 5.44 10.83 8.12
CA PRO A 7 4.76 10.38 6.90
C PRO A 7 5.55 10.64 5.62
N ASP A 8 6.57 11.52 5.66
CA ASP A 8 7.40 11.84 4.51
C ASP A 8 8.53 10.84 4.26
N ASN A 9 8.77 9.95 5.23
CA ASN A 9 9.82 8.94 5.11
C ASN A 9 9.26 7.62 4.59
N GLU A 10 9.43 7.38 3.29
CA GLU A 10 8.97 6.17 2.59
C GLU A 10 9.57 4.89 3.16
N SER A 11 10.80 4.94 3.72
CA SER A 11 11.47 3.76 4.23
C SER A 11 10.67 3.02 5.33
N TYR A 12 9.87 3.73 6.11
CA TYR A 12 9.03 3.08 7.11
C TYR A 12 7.89 2.26 6.49
N VAL A 13 7.37 2.69 5.35
CA VAL A 13 6.35 1.93 4.61
C VAL A 13 7.00 0.76 3.89
N PHE A 14 8.19 0.96 3.33
CA PHE A 14 8.97 -0.11 2.74
C PHE A 14 9.22 -1.26 3.74
N GLU A 15 9.71 -0.96 4.95
CA GLU A 15 9.92 -1.94 6.02
C GLU A 15 8.61 -2.65 6.43
N MET A 16 7.49 -1.93 6.44
CA MET A 16 6.18 -2.53 6.70
C MET A 16 5.78 -3.50 5.59
N GLU A 17 5.97 -3.12 4.33
CA GLU A 17 5.67 -3.94 3.17
C GLU A 17 6.54 -5.19 3.11
N GLU A 18 7.86 -5.06 3.34
CA GLU A 18 8.77 -6.20 3.44
C GLU A 18 8.35 -7.17 4.56
N SER A 19 8.04 -6.64 5.73
CA SER A 19 7.57 -7.45 6.87
C SER A 19 6.26 -8.16 6.54
N LEU A 20 5.36 -7.51 5.81
CA LEU A 20 4.09 -8.09 5.39
C LEU A 20 4.32 -9.27 4.44
N TYR A 21 5.08 -9.08 3.35
CA TYR A 21 5.29 -10.10 2.35
C TYR A 21 6.23 -11.22 2.82
N ASN A 22 7.35 -10.87 3.45
CA ASN A 22 8.40 -11.82 3.78
C ASN A 22 8.20 -12.52 5.13
N ILE A 23 7.40 -11.94 6.04
CA ILE A 23 7.17 -12.52 7.36
C ILE A 23 5.70 -12.92 7.52
N ALA A 24 4.77 -11.98 7.43
CA ALA A 24 3.37 -12.27 7.73
C ALA A 24 2.76 -13.27 6.74
N PHE A 25 2.83 -13.00 5.44
CA PHE A 25 2.34 -13.92 4.42
C PHE A 25 3.17 -15.19 4.31
N ALA A 26 4.49 -15.12 4.57
CA ALA A 26 5.34 -16.31 4.59
C ALA A 26 4.93 -17.29 5.69
N ASN A 27 4.42 -16.81 6.81
CA ASN A 27 3.94 -17.63 7.93
C ASN A 27 2.52 -18.16 7.75
N GLN A 28 1.78 -17.69 6.74
CA GLN A 28 0.44 -18.18 6.46
C GLN A 28 0.46 -19.42 5.57
N ASN A 29 -0.29 -20.46 5.96
CA ASN A 29 -0.53 -21.64 5.12
C ASN A 29 -1.71 -21.43 4.17
N GLY A 30 -1.81 -22.30 3.15
CA GLY A 30 -2.93 -22.31 2.21
C GLY A 30 -4.29 -22.60 2.85
N ASP A 31 -4.31 -23.25 4.00
CA ASP A 31 -5.51 -23.52 4.83
C ASP A 31 -5.83 -22.39 5.82
N ARG A 32 -5.18 -21.24 5.68
CA ARG A 32 -5.35 -20.03 6.50
C ARG A 32 -4.81 -20.12 7.93
N GLU A 33 -4.08 -21.16 8.26
CA GLU A 33 -3.37 -21.26 9.54
C GLU A 33 -2.12 -20.37 9.52
N ILE A 34 -1.78 -19.81 10.68
CA ILE A 34 -0.55 -19.03 10.89
C ILE A 34 0.40 -19.90 11.69
N ARG A 35 1.63 -20.05 11.17
CA ARG A 35 2.65 -20.91 11.76
C ARG A 35 3.54 -20.14 12.73
N TYR A 36 4.13 -20.87 13.67
CA TYR A 36 5.17 -20.32 14.55
C TYR A 36 6.51 -20.22 13.83
N TYR A 37 6.87 -21.23 13.06
CA TYR A 37 8.11 -21.28 12.29
C TYR A 37 7.83 -21.23 10.78
N ALA A 38 8.62 -20.44 10.05
CA ALA A 38 8.76 -20.51 8.60
C ALA A 38 10.17 -20.98 8.29
N TYR A 39 10.32 -22.12 7.65
CA TYR A 39 11.62 -22.60 7.21
C TYR A 39 12.12 -21.78 6.03
N LEU A 40 13.43 -21.49 6.00
CA LEU A 40 14.05 -20.79 4.87
C LEU A 40 14.13 -21.70 3.63
N ASP A 41 14.28 -23.01 3.86
CA ASP A 41 14.29 -24.05 2.84
C ASP A 41 13.18 -25.07 3.15
N GLY A 42 12.53 -25.58 2.11
CA GLY A 42 11.51 -26.62 2.22
C GLY A 42 10.07 -26.11 2.08
N ASN A 43 9.15 -27.05 2.22
CA ASN A 43 7.73 -26.79 2.02
C ASN A 43 7.08 -26.22 3.28
N LYS A 44 6.08 -25.36 3.10
CA LYS A 44 5.20 -24.93 4.18
C LYS A 44 4.42 -26.16 4.70
N SER A 45 4.79 -26.66 5.86
CA SER A 45 4.08 -27.75 6.51
C SER A 45 2.96 -27.23 7.40
N ARG A 46 1.96 -28.08 7.67
CA ARG A 46 0.94 -27.80 8.68
C ARG A 46 1.61 -27.66 10.05
N SER A 47 1.20 -26.65 10.82
CA SER A 47 1.68 -26.50 12.19
C SER A 47 0.93 -27.46 13.09
N ASP A 48 1.66 -28.32 13.83
CA ASP A 48 1.08 -29.17 14.85
C ASP A 48 0.78 -28.39 16.15
N PHE A 49 1.13 -27.11 16.18
CA PHE A 49 0.94 -26.23 17.32
C PHE A 49 -0.28 -25.33 17.11
N LEU A 50 -1.42 -25.70 17.67
CA LEU A 50 -2.69 -24.96 17.49
C LEU A 50 -2.80 -23.70 18.35
N TYR A 51 -2.06 -23.59 19.44
CA TYR A 51 -2.19 -22.48 20.39
C TYR A 51 -0.83 -21.84 20.67
N HIS A 52 -0.47 -20.82 19.89
CA HIS A 52 0.74 -20.06 20.09
C HIS A 52 0.52 -18.55 19.86
N CYS A 53 1.38 -17.71 20.43
CA CYS A 53 1.28 -16.25 20.34
C CYS A 53 1.24 -15.75 18.88
N CYS A 54 1.97 -16.41 17.97
CA CYS A 54 2.03 -16.00 16.55
C CYS A 54 0.68 -16.12 15.84
N ALA A 55 -0.15 -17.12 16.18
CA ALA A 55 -1.50 -17.22 15.64
C ALA A 55 -2.35 -15.99 16.01
N GLY A 56 -2.31 -15.57 17.27
CA GLY A 56 -3.04 -14.38 17.73
C GLY A 56 -2.48 -13.07 17.19
N ILE A 57 -1.14 -12.93 17.16
CA ILE A 57 -0.48 -11.71 16.63
C ILE A 57 -0.65 -11.62 15.12
N GLY A 58 -0.46 -12.72 14.39
CA GLY A 58 -0.65 -12.77 12.94
C GLY A 58 -2.08 -12.44 12.53
N SER A 59 -3.08 -13.02 13.22
CA SER A 59 -4.49 -12.69 12.97
C SER A 59 -4.77 -11.19 13.17
N ARG A 60 -4.14 -10.56 14.18
CA ARG A 60 -4.24 -9.12 14.41
C ARG A 60 -3.59 -8.31 13.29
N ILE A 61 -2.40 -8.73 12.81
CA ILE A 61 -1.71 -8.07 11.69
C ILE A 61 -2.61 -8.09 10.46
N PHE A 62 -3.14 -9.26 10.08
CA PHE A 62 -4.02 -9.37 8.92
C PHE A 62 -5.33 -8.60 9.10
N GLY A 63 -5.93 -8.60 10.28
CA GLY A 63 -7.14 -7.83 10.57
C GLY A 63 -6.94 -6.32 10.53
N SER A 64 -5.72 -5.83 10.77
CA SER A 64 -5.38 -4.40 10.72
C SER A 64 -4.79 -3.94 9.38
N LEU A 65 -4.60 -4.83 8.40
CA LEU A 65 -4.04 -4.47 7.09
C LEU A 65 -4.75 -3.30 6.41
N PRO A 66 -6.09 -3.20 6.40
CA PRO A 66 -6.77 -2.07 5.78
C PRO A 66 -6.33 -0.71 6.34
N GLU A 67 -5.89 -0.64 7.59
CA GLU A 67 -5.39 0.59 8.21
C GLU A 67 -4.04 1.07 7.66
N TYR A 68 -3.33 0.22 6.89
CA TYR A 68 -2.01 0.51 6.35
C TYR A 68 -2.02 0.78 4.84
N LEU A 69 -3.16 0.60 4.16
CA LEU A 69 -3.28 0.92 2.74
C LEU A 69 -3.24 2.43 2.53
N PHE A 70 -3.91 3.16 3.42
CA PHE A 70 -4.05 4.60 3.33
C PHE A 70 -3.69 5.26 4.65
N THR A 71 -3.02 6.41 4.58
CA THR A 71 -2.79 7.27 5.74
C THR A 71 -3.38 8.64 5.50
N MET A 72 -4.24 9.08 6.41
CA MET A 72 -4.84 10.41 6.37
C MET A 72 -4.25 11.32 7.46
N LYS A 73 -3.94 12.54 7.04
CA LYS A 73 -3.57 13.63 7.95
C LYS A 73 -4.11 14.94 7.39
N ASP A 74 -5.01 15.57 8.13
CA ASP A 74 -5.71 16.79 7.70
C ASP A 74 -6.41 16.57 6.34
N SER A 75 -6.12 17.36 5.31
CA SER A 75 -6.62 17.19 3.94
C SER A 75 -5.66 16.38 3.04
N THR A 76 -4.68 15.70 3.62
CA THR A 76 -3.70 14.89 2.88
C THR A 76 -4.03 13.41 3.03
N LEU A 77 -4.18 12.73 1.89
CA LEU A 77 -4.32 11.29 1.79
C LEU A 77 -3.07 10.70 1.14
N SER A 78 -2.37 9.84 1.86
CA SER A 78 -1.28 9.04 1.32
C SER A 78 -1.76 7.63 0.96
N VAL A 79 -1.40 7.16 -0.22
CA VAL A 79 -1.57 5.77 -0.67
C VAL A 79 -0.24 5.08 -0.44
N ASP A 80 -0.21 4.19 0.54
CA ASP A 80 1.03 3.66 1.12
C ASP A 80 1.35 2.22 0.69
N ILE A 81 0.40 1.29 0.85
CA ILE A 81 0.54 -0.11 0.44
C ILE A 81 -0.50 -0.39 -0.62
N PHE A 82 -0.09 -0.98 -1.74
CA PHE A 82 -0.96 -1.21 -2.87
C PHE A 82 -1.73 -2.52 -2.72
N ALA A 83 -3.05 -2.38 -2.58
CA ALA A 83 -3.98 -3.49 -2.59
C ALA A 83 -5.39 -2.98 -2.92
N SER A 84 -6.15 -3.76 -3.66
CA SER A 84 -7.54 -3.39 -3.96
C SER A 84 -8.36 -3.17 -2.69
N GLY A 85 -8.91 -1.98 -2.56
CA GLY A 85 -9.62 -1.55 -1.37
C GLY A 85 -10.39 -0.25 -1.57
N THR A 86 -11.20 0.09 -0.58
CA THR A 86 -11.98 1.33 -0.60
C THR A 86 -11.84 2.04 0.74
N LEU A 87 -11.49 3.32 0.68
CA LEU A 87 -11.51 4.22 1.83
C LEU A 87 -12.66 5.19 1.65
N THR A 88 -13.49 5.33 2.66
CA THR A 88 -14.55 6.34 2.72
C THR A 88 -14.39 7.14 4.01
N TRP A 89 -14.44 8.46 3.91
CA TRP A 89 -14.38 9.33 5.08
C TRP A 89 -15.31 10.54 4.94
N GLU A 90 -15.76 11.05 6.07
CA GLU A 90 -16.56 12.24 6.15
C GLU A 90 -15.66 13.48 6.26
N THR A 91 -15.97 14.49 5.47
CA THR A 91 -15.35 15.81 5.54
C THR A 91 -16.41 16.85 5.93
N PRO A 92 -16.03 18.07 6.32
CA PRO A 92 -16.99 19.15 6.52
C PRO A 92 -17.84 19.51 5.27
N TYR A 93 -17.41 19.05 4.10
CA TYR A 93 -18.03 19.36 2.80
C TYR A 93 -18.74 18.17 2.15
N GLY A 94 -18.82 17.03 2.84
CA GLY A 94 -19.47 15.82 2.35
C GLY A 94 -18.58 14.57 2.43
N ILE A 95 -19.05 13.50 1.84
CA ILE A 95 -18.36 12.20 1.85
C ILE A 95 -17.39 12.12 0.67
N VAL A 96 -16.20 11.65 0.94
CA VAL A 96 -15.20 11.32 -0.08
C VAL A 96 -14.87 9.84 -0.01
N THR A 97 -14.91 9.18 -1.16
CA THR A 97 -14.54 7.78 -1.32
C THR A 97 -13.40 7.66 -2.32
N VAL A 98 -12.36 6.95 -1.96
CA VAL A 98 -11.27 6.54 -2.85
C VAL A 98 -11.25 5.04 -2.95
N ARG A 99 -11.39 4.55 -4.18
CA ARG A 99 -11.29 3.13 -4.52
C ARG A 99 -9.97 2.86 -5.21
N GLU A 100 -9.19 1.96 -4.66
CA GLU A 100 -7.97 1.44 -5.27
C GLU A 100 -8.27 0.10 -5.94
N GLU A 101 -7.86 -0.02 -7.21
CA GLU A 101 -7.96 -1.22 -8.01
C GLU A 101 -6.58 -1.60 -8.53
N THR A 102 -6.11 -2.79 -8.16
CA THR A 102 -4.80 -3.30 -8.55
C THR A 102 -4.70 -4.81 -8.38
N ASP A 103 -3.83 -5.45 -9.16
CA ASP A 103 -3.37 -6.82 -8.97
C ASP A 103 -1.92 -6.84 -8.42
N PHE A 104 -1.47 -5.76 -7.80
CA PHE A 104 -0.15 -5.70 -7.19
C PHE A 104 0.01 -6.82 -6.13
N PRO A 105 1.15 -7.53 -6.05
CA PRO A 105 2.40 -7.33 -6.78
C PRO A 105 2.53 -8.13 -8.08
N TYR A 106 1.49 -8.79 -8.58
CA TYR A 106 1.55 -9.59 -9.82
C TYR A 106 1.76 -8.73 -11.06
N ASN A 107 1.27 -7.50 -11.04
CA ASN A 107 1.61 -6.45 -12.00
C ASN A 107 1.71 -5.10 -11.27
N GLY A 108 2.39 -4.14 -11.89
CA GLY A 108 2.64 -2.83 -11.29
C GLY A 108 1.54 -1.80 -11.49
N ARG A 109 0.41 -2.14 -12.11
CA ARG A 109 -0.64 -1.17 -12.45
C ARG A 109 -1.56 -0.90 -11.28
N ILE A 110 -1.75 0.37 -10.97
CA ILE A 110 -2.63 0.83 -9.91
C ILE A 110 -3.55 1.92 -10.48
N SER A 111 -4.82 1.81 -10.16
CA SER A 111 -5.83 2.82 -10.48
C SER A 111 -6.55 3.26 -9.21
N LEU A 112 -6.66 4.58 -9.02
CA LEU A 112 -7.44 5.18 -7.94
C LEU A 112 -8.61 5.92 -8.56
N ARG A 113 -9.83 5.66 -8.10
CA ARG A 113 -11.03 6.40 -8.47
C ARG A 113 -11.54 7.17 -7.26
N LEU A 114 -11.78 8.47 -7.46
CA LEU A 114 -12.38 9.33 -6.46
C LEU A 114 -13.88 9.51 -6.74
N GLU A 115 -14.68 9.39 -5.70
CA GLU A 115 -16.10 9.67 -5.70
C GLU A 115 -16.40 10.62 -4.54
N SER A 116 -17.19 11.66 -4.77
CA SER A 116 -17.54 12.66 -3.75
C SER A 116 -18.85 13.38 -4.08
N ASP A 117 -19.50 13.88 -3.03
CA ASP A 117 -20.74 14.63 -3.17
C ASP A 117 -20.51 16.04 -3.74
N ALA A 118 -19.32 16.59 -3.61
CA ALA A 118 -18.92 17.90 -4.09
C ALA A 118 -17.41 17.91 -4.46
N PRO A 119 -16.93 18.90 -5.22
CA PRO A 119 -15.49 19.09 -5.43
C PRO A 119 -14.76 19.30 -4.10
N HIS A 120 -13.64 18.58 -3.90
CA HIS A 120 -12.86 18.63 -2.67
C HIS A 120 -11.41 19.04 -2.94
N GLU A 121 -10.92 20.00 -2.15
CA GLU A 121 -9.50 20.31 -2.11
C GLU A 121 -8.77 19.25 -1.28
N LEU A 122 -7.94 18.44 -1.94
CA LEU A 122 -7.19 17.35 -1.35
C LEU A 122 -5.74 17.39 -1.83
N THR A 123 -4.85 16.93 -0.98
CA THR A 123 -3.50 16.56 -1.35
C THR A 123 -3.42 15.03 -1.38
N LEU A 124 -3.22 14.46 -2.56
CA LEU A 124 -2.93 13.03 -2.71
C LEU A 124 -1.43 12.82 -2.78
N ARG A 125 -0.94 11.84 -2.04
CA ARG A 125 0.45 11.43 -2.01
C ARG A 125 0.51 9.95 -2.40
N ILE A 126 1.10 9.69 -3.56
CA ILE A 126 1.26 8.32 -4.07
C ILE A 126 2.67 7.88 -3.74
N ARG A 127 2.81 6.84 -2.95
CA ARG A 127 4.11 6.23 -2.66
C ARG A 127 4.75 5.70 -3.92
N ILE A 128 6.03 5.98 -4.10
CA ILE A 128 6.87 5.37 -5.13
C ILE A 128 7.92 4.54 -4.39
N PRO A 129 7.74 3.21 -4.37
CA PRO A 129 8.63 2.34 -3.61
C PRO A 129 10.09 2.49 -4.03
N CYS A 130 11.02 2.30 -3.09
CA CYS A 130 12.45 2.42 -3.37
C CYS A 130 12.96 1.40 -4.39
N TYR A 131 12.27 0.28 -4.55
CA TYR A 131 12.58 -0.76 -5.56
C TYR A 131 11.99 -0.48 -6.95
N ALA A 132 11.27 0.63 -7.15
CA ALA A 132 10.82 1.03 -8.48
C ALA A 132 12.04 1.28 -9.38
N ALA A 133 12.08 0.65 -10.56
CA ALA A 133 13.25 0.68 -11.44
C ALA A 133 13.52 2.07 -12.05
N LYS A 134 12.55 2.96 -12.03
CA LYS A 134 12.64 4.34 -12.58
C LYS A 134 11.57 5.24 -11.98
N GLU A 135 11.63 6.52 -12.33
CA GLU A 135 10.59 7.49 -12.00
C GLU A 135 9.21 7.06 -12.53
N VAL A 136 8.17 7.35 -11.76
CA VAL A 136 6.79 6.95 -12.03
C VAL A 136 5.94 8.18 -12.36
N PRO A 137 5.45 8.31 -13.59
CA PRO A 137 4.45 9.31 -13.91
C PRO A 137 3.08 8.90 -13.33
N VAL A 138 2.39 9.84 -12.72
CA VAL A 138 1.02 9.70 -12.25
C VAL A 138 0.11 10.49 -13.19
N LEU A 139 -0.86 9.79 -13.76
CA LEU A 139 -1.80 10.37 -14.70
C LEU A 139 -3.14 10.62 -13.99
N LEU A 140 -3.70 11.80 -14.17
CA LEU A 140 -5.08 12.11 -13.83
C LEU A 140 -5.90 12.24 -15.10
N ASN A 141 -6.93 11.40 -15.23
CA ASN A 141 -7.78 11.37 -16.42
C ASN A 141 -6.98 11.29 -17.74
N GLY A 142 -5.90 10.48 -17.72
CA GLY A 142 -5.00 10.26 -18.87
C GLY A 142 -3.94 11.33 -19.10
N LYS A 143 -3.83 12.37 -18.25
CA LYS A 143 -2.80 13.42 -18.37
C LYS A 143 -1.83 13.34 -17.19
N ILE A 144 -0.53 13.40 -17.45
CA ILE A 144 0.50 13.42 -16.41
C ILE A 144 0.33 14.68 -15.55
N VAL A 145 0.17 14.51 -14.24
CA VAL A 145 0.00 15.59 -13.26
C VAL A 145 1.12 15.64 -12.23
N ALA A 146 1.85 14.53 -12.05
CA ALA A 146 3.01 14.46 -11.18
C ALA A 146 3.94 13.34 -11.67
N THR A 147 5.19 13.38 -11.19
CA THR A 147 6.16 12.29 -11.36
C THR A 147 6.86 12.09 -10.02
N GLY A 148 6.90 10.86 -9.53
CA GLY A 148 7.57 10.51 -8.30
C GLY A 148 8.85 9.73 -8.53
N LYS A 149 9.85 9.95 -7.68
CA LYS A 149 11.13 9.24 -7.70
C LYS A 149 11.05 8.00 -6.81
N PRO A 150 11.80 6.92 -7.13
CA PRO A 150 11.93 5.79 -6.21
C PRO A 150 12.31 6.24 -4.79
N GLY A 151 11.71 5.63 -3.76
CA GLY A 151 11.90 5.98 -2.36
C GLY A 151 11.27 7.30 -1.92
N SER A 152 10.23 7.77 -2.62
CA SER A 152 9.57 9.05 -2.35
C SER A 152 8.05 8.98 -2.55
N TYR A 153 7.40 10.14 -2.50
CA TYR A 153 5.98 10.29 -2.83
C TYR A 153 5.79 11.25 -4.00
N ALA A 154 4.95 10.87 -4.97
CA ALA A 154 4.40 11.79 -5.94
C ALA A 154 3.24 12.54 -5.29
N THR A 155 3.32 13.87 -5.19
CA THR A 155 2.32 14.70 -4.50
C THR A 155 1.50 15.50 -5.50
N ILE A 156 0.18 15.47 -5.35
CA ILE A 156 -0.80 16.12 -6.21
C ILE A 156 -1.77 16.91 -5.32
N ALA A 157 -1.63 18.23 -5.27
CA ALA A 157 -2.52 19.11 -4.51
C ALA A 157 -3.44 19.85 -5.48
N ARG A 158 -4.76 19.63 -5.37
CA ARG A 158 -5.75 20.24 -6.25
C ARG A 158 -7.18 20.03 -5.74
N ILE A 159 -8.12 20.68 -6.40
CA ILE A 159 -9.54 20.37 -6.26
C ILE A 159 -9.85 19.16 -7.14
N PHE A 160 -10.25 18.05 -6.52
CA PHE A 160 -10.70 16.83 -7.19
C PHE A 160 -12.22 16.85 -7.36
N GLN A 161 -12.67 16.22 -8.45
CA GLN A 161 -14.08 16.05 -8.76
C GLN A 161 -14.48 14.57 -8.67
N SER A 162 -15.76 14.34 -8.43
CA SER A 162 -16.30 12.97 -8.48
C SER A 162 -16.09 12.38 -9.88
N GLY A 163 -15.57 11.16 -9.92
CA GLY A 163 -15.20 10.46 -11.15
C GLY A 163 -13.75 10.68 -11.58
N ASP A 164 -12.98 11.54 -10.93
CA ASP A 164 -11.54 11.66 -11.20
C ASP A 164 -10.83 10.31 -10.98
N ARG A 165 -9.94 9.99 -11.93
CA ARG A 165 -9.19 8.74 -11.94
C ARG A 165 -7.70 9.02 -12.07
N LEU A 166 -6.93 8.46 -11.14
CA LEU A 166 -5.48 8.45 -11.22
C LEU A 166 -5.02 7.06 -11.64
N ASP A 167 -4.11 7.03 -12.60
CA ASP A 167 -3.47 5.80 -13.08
C ASP A 167 -1.96 5.96 -13.01
N PHE A 168 -1.28 4.93 -12.53
CA PHE A 168 0.18 4.85 -12.52
C PHE A 168 0.63 3.39 -12.54
N GLU A 169 1.89 3.17 -12.87
CA GLU A 169 2.49 1.83 -12.92
C GLU A 169 3.84 1.85 -12.22
N ILE A 170 3.99 0.98 -11.22
CA ILE A 170 5.27 0.76 -10.53
C ILE A 170 6.12 -0.17 -11.39
N PRO A 171 7.22 0.30 -11.99
CA PRO A 171 8.08 -0.53 -12.82
C PRO A 171 8.93 -1.43 -11.95
N MET A 172 8.56 -2.70 -11.85
CA MET A 172 9.30 -3.72 -11.10
C MET A 172 10.33 -4.39 -12.01
N ALA A 173 11.52 -4.63 -11.48
CA ALA A 173 12.58 -5.39 -12.15
C ALA A 173 13.28 -6.31 -11.16
N LEU A 174 13.69 -7.48 -11.61
CA LEU A 174 14.56 -8.36 -10.83
C LEU A 174 15.98 -7.81 -10.89
N THR A 175 16.58 -7.58 -9.73
CA THR A 175 17.97 -7.17 -9.58
C THR A 175 18.71 -8.20 -8.75
N ALA A 176 19.94 -8.54 -9.15
CA ALA A 176 20.83 -9.37 -8.37
C ALA A 176 21.89 -8.48 -7.71
N HIS A 177 21.99 -8.57 -6.40
CA HIS A 177 23.04 -7.92 -5.64
C HIS A 177 24.03 -8.99 -5.17
N PRO A 178 25.36 -8.83 -5.39
CA PRO A 178 26.33 -9.73 -4.78
C PRO A 178 26.22 -9.61 -3.26
N TYR A 179 26.35 -10.73 -2.59
CA TYR A 179 26.45 -10.76 -1.13
C TYR A 179 27.92 -10.49 -0.78
N ASP A 180 28.19 -9.38 -0.10
CA ASP A 180 29.53 -9.03 0.39
C ASP A 180 29.85 -9.74 1.71
#